data_ec6def5d5be83f4120aad85730d3dd8f
#
_entry.id   ec6def5d5be83f4120aad85730d3dd8f
#
_cell.length_a   1.000
_cell.length_b   1.000
_cell.length_c   1.000
_cell.angle_alpha   90.00
_cell.angle_beta   90.00
_cell.angle_gamma   90.00
#
_symmetry.space_group_name_H-M   'P 1'
#
loop_
_entity.id
_entity.type
_entity.pdbx_description
1 polymer ?
#
loop_
_entity_poly.entity_id
_entity_poly.type
_entity_poly.pdbx_seq_one_letter_code
_entity_poly.pdbx_strand_id
1 'polypeptide(L)'
;MLPRYDLPNAAPPPLREVQLLLNSEDLENEIDWLPDWLAERGLARAERRARALRAALRALVRANNGTPLDDEAVATVNAAARRVSIQVDASGAVRVATDGDALDQVVAIALGAMLDGSWGRLKACRHCRWTFYDRSPNRSGTWCSMQLCGNRKKTRAYRKRRSAAR
;
A
#
# COMPACT_ATOMS: atom_id res chain seq x y z
N MET A 1 3.99 1.32 16.44
CA MET A 1 2.91 0.29 16.41
C MET A 1 1.80 0.81 15.50
N LEU A 2 1.45 0.12 14.46
CA LEU A 2 0.34 0.48 13.57
C LEU A 2 -0.95 -0.16 14.11
N PRO A 3 -1.79 0.58 14.82
CA PRO A 3 -2.76 -0.04 15.73
C PRO A 3 -4.00 -0.58 15.04
N ARG A 4 -4.23 -0.29 13.76
CA ARG A 4 -5.61 -0.37 13.34
C ARG A 4 -6.04 -1.71 12.75
N TYR A 5 -5.24 -2.39 11.97
CA TYR A 5 -5.82 -3.44 11.12
C TYR A 5 -4.82 -4.47 10.61
N ASP A 6 -4.05 -4.99 11.49
CA ASP A 6 -3.04 -5.99 11.17
C ASP A 6 -3.57 -7.33 10.72
N LEU A 7 -4.86 -7.52 10.87
CA LEU A 7 -5.46 -8.83 10.71
C LEU A 7 -6.58 -8.71 9.69
N PRO A 8 -7.15 -9.51 9.19
CA PRO A 8 -7.02 -10.61 8.28
C PRO A 8 -6.55 -10.23 6.86
N ASN A 9 -6.26 -8.94 6.59
CA ASN A 9 -5.92 -8.42 5.26
C ASN A 9 -4.46 -7.92 5.16
N ALA A 10 -3.59 -8.48 5.99
CA ALA A 10 -2.16 -8.26 5.88
C ALA A 10 -1.60 -8.91 4.61
N ALA A 11 -0.71 -8.20 3.91
CA ALA A 11 0.05 -8.78 2.82
C ALA A 11 1.01 -9.87 3.34
N PRO A 12 1.32 -10.89 2.55
CA PRO A 12 2.37 -11.84 2.90
C PRO A 12 3.75 -11.15 2.84
N PRO A 13 4.74 -11.64 3.60
CA PRO A 13 6.12 -11.21 3.43
C PRO A 13 6.62 -11.55 2.01
N PRO A 14 7.52 -10.71 1.42
CA PRO A 14 8.03 -9.45 1.96
C PRO A 14 7.11 -8.25 1.71
N LEU A 15 6.04 -8.37 0.92
CA LEU A 15 5.14 -7.30 0.50
C LEU A 15 4.48 -6.55 1.68
N ARG A 16 4.50 -7.19 2.85
CA ARG A 16 4.07 -6.59 4.12
C ARG A 16 4.80 -5.30 4.45
N GLU A 17 6.11 -5.20 4.16
CA GLU A 17 6.90 -3.99 4.43
C GLU A 17 6.40 -2.79 3.63
N VAL A 18 6.04 -3.02 2.37
CA VAL A 18 5.40 -1.99 1.54
C VAL A 18 4.07 -1.55 2.16
N GLN A 19 3.23 -2.50 2.55
CA GLN A 19 1.95 -2.19 3.18
C GLN A 19 2.12 -1.39 4.48
N LEU A 20 3.14 -1.67 5.29
CA LEU A 20 3.43 -0.93 6.53
C LEU A 20 3.81 0.53 6.23
N LEU A 21 4.68 0.79 5.25
CA LEU A 21 4.98 2.15 4.83
C LEU A 21 3.72 2.87 4.34
N LEU A 22 2.90 2.23 3.51
CA LEU A 22 1.67 2.84 2.98
C LEU A 22 0.68 3.16 4.10
N ASN A 23 0.57 2.31 5.09
CA ASN A 23 -0.32 2.46 6.23
C ASN A 23 0.30 3.24 7.41
N SER A 24 1.51 3.79 7.25
CA SER A 24 2.07 4.73 8.21
C SER A 24 1.30 6.06 8.30
N GLU A 25 0.23 6.21 7.52
CA GLU A 25 -0.70 7.34 7.59
C GLU A 25 -2.14 6.85 7.59
N ASP A 26 -2.90 7.25 8.57
CA ASP A 26 -4.35 7.03 8.64
C ASP A 26 -5.09 8.30 8.21
N LEU A 27 -5.53 8.31 6.95
CA LEU A 27 -6.24 9.45 6.36
C LEU A 27 -7.64 9.67 6.96
N GLU A 28 -8.23 8.66 7.60
CA GLU A 28 -9.55 8.79 8.21
C GLU A 28 -9.48 9.48 9.57
N ASN A 29 -8.37 9.25 10.30
CA ASN A 29 -8.18 9.83 11.64
C ASN A 29 -7.10 10.91 11.67
N GLU A 30 -6.53 11.29 10.51
CA GLU A 30 -5.49 12.33 10.38
C GLU A 30 -4.25 12.03 11.24
N ILE A 31 -3.84 10.76 11.32
CA ILE A 31 -2.67 10.34 12.08
C ILE A 31 -1.55 9.95 11.11
N ASP A 32 -0.34 10.43 11.36
CA ASP A 32 0.86 10.11 10.58
C ASP A 32 1.94 9.49 11.49
N TRP A 33 2.20 8.20 11.32
CA TRP A 33 3.25 7.44 12.03
C TRP A 33 4.54 7.34 11.21
N LEU A 34 4.67 8.06 10.11
CA LEU A 34 5.87 8.00 9.29
C LEU A 34 7.14 8.39 10.06
N PRO A 35 7.12 9.40 10.96
CA PRO A 35 8.29 9.72 11.75
C PRO A 35 8.77 8.53 12.61
N ASP A 36 7.84 7.80 13.24
CA ASP A 36 8.17 6.62 14.05
C ASP A 36 8.71 5.49 13.19
N TRP A 37 8.06 5.23 12.04
CA TRP A 37 8.50 4.23 11.07
C TRP A 37 9.92 4.49 10.57
N LEU A 38 10.28 5.75 10.34
CA LEU A 38 11.62 6.18 9.93
C LEU A 38 12.63 6.06 11.08
N ALA A 39 12.25 6.48 12.28
CA ALA A 39 13.10 6.42 13.46
C ALA A 39 13.52 4.97 13.78
N GLU A 40 12.58 4.03 13.74
CA GLU A 40 12.81 2.60 13.94
C GLU A 40 13.84 2.01 12.94
N ARG A 41 14.02 2.65 11.77
CA ARG A 41 14.92 2.22 10.69
C ARG A 41 16.16 3.10 10.54
N GLY A 42 16.40 4.03 11.47
CA GLY A 42 17.53 4.95 11.41
C GLY A 42 17.46 5.97 10.28
N LEU A 43 16.26 6.26 9.75
CA LEU A 43 16.04 7.09 8.56
C LEU A 43 15.36 8.43 8.85
N ALA A 44 15.49 8.99 10.05
CA ALA A 44 14.80 10.23 10.45
C ALA A 44 15.04 11.41 9.48
N ARG A 45 16.21 11.47 8.83
CA ARG A 45 16.55 12.52 7.84
C ARG A 45 15.94 12.29 6.44
N ALA A 46 15.35 11.13 6.19
CA ALA A 46 14.80 10.77 4.87
C ALA A 46 13.31 11.10 4.72
N GLU A 47 12.72 11.88 5.62
CA GLU A 47 11.28 12.11 5.69
C GLU A 47 10.68 12.62 4.37
N ARG A 48 11.29 13.62 3.73
CA ARG A 48 10.82 14.13 2.43
C ARG A 48 10.77 13.04 1.36
N ARG A 49 11.83 12.21 1.27
CA ARG A 49 11.91 11.09 0.33
C ARG A 49 10.84 10.03 0.65
N ALA A 50 10.66 9.71 1.92
CA ALA A 50 9.68 8.74 2.36
C ALA A 50 8.23 9.19 2.08
N ARG A 51 7.90 10.46 2.32
CA ARG A 51 6.59 11.03 2.00
C ARG A 51 6.30 10.97 0.49
N ALA A 52 7.26 11.36 -0.34
CA ALA A 52 7.11 11.30 -1.80
C ALA A 52 6.91 9.85 -2.28
N LEU A 53 7.72 8.91 -1.80
CA LEU A 53 7.61 7.51 -2.15
C LEU A 53 6.28 6.91 -1.67
N ARG A 54 5.86 7.18 -0.43
CA ARG A 54 4.58 6.73 0.12
C ARG A 54 3.41 7.24 -0.71
N ALA A 55 3.41 8.52 -1.07
CA ALA A 55 2.36 9.12 -1.90
C ALA A 55 2.30 8.47 -3.29
N ALA A 56 3.45 8.27 -3.94
CA ALA A 56 3.55 7.65 -5.25
C ALA A 56 3.06 6.18 -5.22
N LEU A 57 3.53 5.37 -4.28
CA LEU A 57 3.09 3.99 -4.15
C LEU A 57 1.60 3.89 -3.82
N ARG A 58 1.04 4.81 -3.01
CA ARG A 58 -0.42 4.89 -2.77
C ARG A 58 -1.20 5.21 -4.04
N ALA A 59 -0.68 6.07 -4.93
CA ALA A 59 -1.30 6.34 -6.22
C ALA A 59 -1.33 5.05 -7.08
N LEU A 60 -0.23 4.30 -7.13
CA LEU A 60 -0.17 3.02 -7.85
C LEU A 60 -1.12 1.97 -7.24
N VAL A 61 -1.26 1.91 -5.91
CA VAL A 61 -2.24 1.03 -5.26
C VAL A 61 -3.68 1.43 -5.59
N ARG A 62 -3.98 2.73 -5.72
CA ARG A 62 -5.30 3.17 -6.20
C ARG A 62 -5.58 2.74 -7.64
N ALA A 63 -4.56 2.68 -8.48
CA ALA A 63 -4.71 2.16 -9.85
C ALA A 63 -5.15 0.68 -9.86
N ASN A 64 -4.76 -0.13 -8.87
CA ASN A 64 -5.26 -1.50 -8.69
C ASN A 64 -6.77 -1.55 -8.35
N ASN A 65 -7.36 -0.42 -7.98
CA ASN A 65 -8.80 -0.24 -7.79
C ASN A 65 -9.53 0.30 -9.04
N GLY A 66 -8.81 0.46 -10.16
CA GLY A 66 -9.35 0.99 -11.42
C GLY A 66 -9.28 2.51 -11.55
N THR A 67 -8.52 3.21 -10.70
CA THR A 67 -8.18 4.63 -10.91
C THR A 67 -7.13 4.73 -12.02
N PRO A 68 -7.15 5.73 -12.90
CA PRO A 68 -6.07 5.97 -13.84
C PRO A 68 -4.71 6.06 -13.14
N LEU A 69 -3.67 5.63 -13.82
CA LEU A 69 -2.30 5.81 -13.35
C LEU A 69 -1.98 7.30 -13.29
N ASP A 70 -1.17 7.65 -12.29
CA ASP A 70 -0.67 9.00 -12.07
C ASP A 70 0.77 9.06 -12.60
N ASP A 71 1.01 9.86 -13.62
CA ASP A 71 2.31 9.94 -14.30
C ASP A 71 3.42 10.45 -13.38
N GLU A 72 3.11 11.37 -12.46
CA GLU A 72 4.07 11.87 -11.47
C GLU A 72 4.44 10.77 -10.47
N ALA A 73 3.46 9.99 -10.04
CA ALA A 73 3.71 8.84 -9.18
C ALA A 73 4.58 7.78 -9.87
N VAL A 74 4.32 7.50 -11.15
CA VAL A 74 5.14 6.60 -11.96
C VAL A 74 6.57 7.14 -12.08
N ALA A 75 6.75 8.42 -12.38
CA ALA A 75 8.06 9.06 -12.48
C ALA A 75 8.83 8.99 -11.13
N THR A 76 8.14 9.21 -10.01
CA THR A 76 8.73 9.13 -8.67
C THR A 76 9.22 7.71 -8.36
N VAL A 77 8.42 6.69 -8.64
CA VAL A 77 8.82 5.29 -8.42
C VAL A 77 9.97 4.91 -9.36
N ASN A 78 9.95 5.31 -10.62
CA ASN A 78 11.03 5.06 -11.57
C ASN A 78 12.35 5.74 -11.16
N ALA A 79 12.28 6.94 -10.59
CA ALA A 79 13.46 7.60 -10.04
C ALA A 79 14.05 6.83 -8.84
N ALA A 80 13.20 6.32 -7.96
CA ALA A 80 13.62 5.49 -6.84
C ALA A 80 14.17 4.13 -7.31
N ALA A 81 13.61 3.55 -8.37
CA ALA A 81 14.03 2.28 -8.96
C ALA A 81 15.48 2.27 -9.48
N ARG A 82 16.09 3.44 -9.73
CA ARG A 82 17.51 3.53 -10.13
C ARG A 82 18.49 3.00 -9.07
N ARG A 83 18.04 2.81 -7.83
CA ARG A 83 18.83 2.24 -6.73
C ARG A 83 18.62 0.75 -6.54
N VAL A 84 17.91 0.15 -7.46
CA VAL A 84 17.54 -1.27 -7.42
C VAL A 84 18.17 -1.97 -8.60
N SER A 85 18.57 -3.21 -8.42
CA SER A 85 19.17 -4.06 -9.45
C SER A 85 18.36 -5.32 -9.66
N ILE A 86 18.43 -5.87 -10.87
CA ILE A 86 17.96 -7.22 -11.16
C ILE A 86 19.14 -8.18 -10.96
N GLN A 87 18.93 -9.20 -10.16
CA GLN A 87 19.95 -10.19 -9.82
C GLN A 87 19.42 -11.59 -10.07
N VAL A 88 20.33 -12.51 -10.39
CA VAL A 88 20.03 -13.94 -10.46
C VAL A 88 20.57 -14.56 -9.17
N ASP A 89 19.73 -15.29 -8.42
CA ASP A 89 20.16 -15.97 -7.21
C ASP A 89 20.80 -17.34 -7.50
N ALA A 90 21.27 -18.01 -6.45
CA ALA A 90 21.94 -19.31 -6.56
C ALA A 90 21.07 -20.42 -7.15
N SER A 91 19.75 -20.26 -7.15
CA SER A 91 18.79 -21.19 -7.79
C SER A 91 18.53 -20.90 -9.26
N GLY A 92 19.10 -19.80 -9.79
CA GLY A 92 18.84 -19.30 -11.12
C GLY A 92 17.57 -18.45 -11.24
N ALA A 93 16.89 -18.14 -10.11
CA ALA A 93 15.71 -17.29 -10.11
C ALA A 93 16.09 -15.80 -10.17
N VAL A 94 15.31 -15.04 -10.94
CA VAL A 94 15.46 -13.58 -11.02
C VAL A 94 14.79 -12.91 -9.83
N ARG A 95 15.51 -12.03 -9.17
CA ARG A 95 15.01 -11.21 -8.08
C ARG A 95 15.36 -9.75 -8.25
N VAL A 96 14.54 -8.89 -7.67
CA VAL A 96 14.81 -7.45 -7.53
C VAL A 96 15.49 -7.24 -6.18
N ALA A 97 16.65 -6.60 -6.17
CA ALA A 97 17.47 -6.44 -4.97
C ALA A 97 18.09 -5.04 -4.89
N THR A 98 18.52 -4.66 -3.70
CA THR A 98 19.23 -3.41 -3.43
C THR A 98 20.12 -3.58 -2.21
N ASP A 99 21.23 -2.87 -2.20
CA ASP A 99 22.11 -2.70 -1.02
C ASP A 99 21.81 -1.37 -0.30
N GLY A 100 20.75 -0.69 -0.72
CA GLY A 100 20.30 0.58 -0.18
C GLY A 100 19.58 0.46 1.17
N ASP A 101 19.03 1.56 1.62
CA ASP A 101 18.32 1.63 2.90
C ASP A 101 16.90 1.01 2.82
N ALA A 102 16.16 1.08 3.95
CA ALA A 102 14.83 0.48 4.03
C ALA A 102 13.82 1.05 3.02
N LEU A 103 13.97 2.30 2.56
CA LEU A 103 13.12 2.85 1.50
C LEU A 103 13.46 2.24 0.14
N ASP A 104 14.75 2.03 -0.15
CA ASP A 104 15.18 1.35 -1.36
C ASP A 104 14.73 -0.13 -1.35
N GLN A 105 14.76 -0.79 -0.17
CA GLN A 105 14.21 -2.13 0.01
C GLN A 105 12.70 -2.18 -0.26
N VAL A 106 11.93 -1.20 0.22
CA VAL A 106 10.49 -1.08 -0.09
C VAL A 106 10.26 -0.98 -1.59
N VAL A 107 11.09 -0.21 -2.32
CA VAL A 107 11.02 -0.11 -3.78
C VAL A 107 11.31 -1.45 -4.44
N ALA A 108 12.38 -2.14 -4.03
CA ALA A 108 12.74 -3.45 -4.55
C ALA A 108 11.61 -4.49 -4.37
N ILE A 109 10.99 -4.52 -3.19
CA ILE A 109 9.84 -5.38 -2.87
C ILE A 109 8.64 -5.02 -3.74
N ALA A 110 8.32 -3.73 -3.88
CA ALA A 110 7.19 -3.28 -4.71
C ALA A 110 7.37 -3.69 -6.17
N LEU A 111 8.58 -3.48 -6.74
CA LEU A 111 8.89 -3.88 -8.11
C LEU A 111 8.86 -5.40 -8.29
N GLY A 112 9.39 -6.17 -7.35
CA GLY A 112 9.29 -7.63 -7.35
C GLY A 112 7.83 -8.09 -7.37
N ALA A 113 6.97 -7.49 -6.53
CA ALA A 113 5.55 -7.78 -6.50
C ALA A 113 4.81 -7.37 -7.78
N MET A 114 5.28 -6.35 -8.49
CA MET A 114 4.74 -5.98 -9.81
C MET A 114 5.11 -7.03 -10.86
N LEU A 115 6.33 -7.56 -10.80
CA LEU A 115 6.80 -8.58 -11.73
C LEU A 115 6.09 -9.92 -11.53
N ASP A 116 5.84 -10.35 -10.29
CA ASP A 116 5.15 -11.61 -9.98
C ASP A 116 3.61 -11.49 -9.97
N GLY A 117 3.08 -10.28 -10.18
CA GLY A 117 1.65 -10.00 -10.23
C GLY A 117 0.94 -9.93 -8.87
N SER A 118 1.66 -10.07 -7.75
CA SER A 118 1.09 -9.97 -6.39
C SER A 118 0.75 -8.52 -6.03
N TRP A 119 1.42 -7.53 -6.64
CA TRP A 119 1.12 -6.10 -6.50
C TRP A 119 -0.36 -5.77 -6.72
N GLY A 120 -0.99 -6.37 -7.73
CA GLY A 120 -2.40 -6.13 -8.05
C GLY A 120 -3.40 -6.54 -6.95
N ARG A 121 -2.92 -7.25 -5.90
CA ARG A 121 -3.70 -7.57 -4.71
C ARG A 121 -3.60 -6.53 -3.60
N LEU A 122 -2.62 -5.61 -3.65
CA LEU A 122 -2.63 -4.44 -2.78
C LEU A 122 -3.66 -3.45 -3.28
N LYS A 123 -4.62 -3.09 -2.44
CA LYS A 123 -5.73 -2.20 -2.78
C LYS A 123 -5.95 -1.15 -1.70
N ALA A 124 -6.45 0.01 -2.10
CA ALA A 124 -6.91 1.04 -1.18
C ALA A 124 -8.39 0.83 -0.83
N CYS A 125 -8.72 0.81 0.44
CA CYS A 125 -10.09 0.76 0.89
C CYS A 125 -10.89 1.96 0.33
N ARG A 126 -12.05 1.72 -0.28
CA ARG A 126 -12.89 2.79 -0.86
C ARG A 126 -13.47 3.75 0.17
N HIS A 127 -13.42 3.39 1.46
CA HIS A 127 -13.93 4.26 2.53
C HIS A 127 -12.80 5.02 3.23
N CYS A 128 -11.88 4.31 3.89
CA CYS A 128 -10.85 4.90 4.73
C CYS A 128 -9.48 5.05 4.06
N ARG A 129 -9.34 4.62 2.80
CA ARG A 129 -8.08 4.66 2.02
C ARG A 129 -6.95 3.77 2.56
N TRP A 130 -7.19 3.01 3.62
CA TRP A 130 -6.24 2.05 4.16
C TRP A 130 -5.84 1.02 3.12
N THR A 131 -4.56 0.75 2.98
CA THR A 131 -4.04 -0.27 2.07
C THR A 131 -4.25 -1.66 2.69
N PHE A 132 -4.84 -2.57 1.93
CA PHE A 132 -5.08 -3.94 2.34
C PHE A 132 -4.70 -4.92 1.22
N TYR A 133 -4.42 -6.17 1.58
CA TYR A 133 -4.15 -7.24 0.63
C TYR A 133 -5.43 -8.02 0.33
N ASP A 134 -5.86 -7.98 -0.92
CA ASP A 134 -7.09 -8.65 -1.38
C ASP A 134 -6.84 -10.15 -1.59
N ARG A 135 -7.31 -10.97 -0.68
CA ARG A 135 -7.23 -12.43 -0.73
C ARG A 135 -8.39 -13.08 -1.49
N SER A 136 -9.34 -12.30 -2.00
CA SER A 136 -10.47 -12.87 -2.73
C SER A 136 -10.00 -13.55 -4.04
N PRO A 137 -10.64 -14.65 -4.47
CA PRO A 137 -10.26 -15.35 -5.69
C PRO A 137 -10.26 -14.43 -6.92
N ASN A 138 -11.27 -13.60 -7.04
CA ASN A 138 -11.50 -12.73 -8.21
C ASN A 138 -10.90 -11.33 -8.05
N ARG A 139 -10.04 -11.09 -7.05
CA ARG A 139 -9.46 -9.78 -6.75
C ARG A 139 -10.53 -8.65 -6.71
N SER A 140 -11.71 -8.96 -6.16
CA SER A 140 -12.87 -8.05 -6.13
C SER A 140 -13.04 -7.31 -4.80
N GLY A 141 -12.11 -7.49 -3.86
CA GLY A 141 -12.12 -6.81 -2.56
C GLY A 141 -12.12 -5.30 -2.71
N THR A 142 -13.00 -4.62 -1.98
CA THR A 142 -13.16 -3.15 -2.01
C THR A 142 -12.98 -2.50 -0.66
N TRP A 143 -12.92 -3.29 0.41
CA TRP A 143 -12.89 -2.83 1.80
C TRP A 143 -11.75 -3.51 2.55
N CYS A 144 -11.04 -2.73 3.37
CA CYS A 144 -10.02 -3.28 4.27
C CYS A 144 -10.62 -4.23 5.32
N SER A 145 -11.89 -4.02 5.68
CA SER A 145 -12.66 -4.89 6.55
C SER A 145 -14.15 -4.78 6.22
N MET A 146 -14.82 -5.92 6.08
CA MET A 146 -16.28 -5.95 5.91
C MET A 146 -17.02 -5.48 7.17
N GLN A 147 -16.50 -5.82 8.35
CA GLN A 147 -17.11 -5.46 9.63
C GLN A 147 -17.06 -3.95 9.88
N LEU A 148 -15.96 -3.29 9.52
CA LEU A 148 -15.77 -1.86 9.72
C LEU A 148 -16.28 -1.05 8.51
N CYS A 149 -15.56 -1.11 7.40
CA CYS A 149 -15.82 -0.25 6.25
C CYS A 149 -16.97 -0.73 5.38
N GLY A 150 -17.14 -2.05 5.21
CA GLY A 150 -18.23 -2.62 4.41
C GLY A 150 -19.61 -2.35 5.05
N ASN A 151 -19.76 -2.57 6.35
CA ASN A 151 -21.03 -2.35 7.06
C ASN A 151 -21.39 -0.87 7.17
N ARG A 152 -20.42 0.04 7.35
CA ARG A 152 -20.67 1.49 7.37
C ARG A 152 -21.34 1.96 6.07
N LYS A 153 -20.91 1.43 4.91
CA LYS A 153 -21.54 1.78 3.62
C LYS A 153 -22.95 1.22 3.50
N LYS A 154 -23.20 -0.02 3.94
CA LYS A 154 -24.53 -0.63 3.93
C LYS A 154 -25.51 0.19 4.77
N THR A 155 -25.10 0.60 5.96
CA THR A 155 -25.92 1.43 6.87
C THR A 155 -26.23 2.81 6.29
N ARG A 156 -25.24 3.48 5.65
CA ARG A 156 -25.45 4.75 4.96
C ARG A 156 -26.43 4.61 3.78
N ALA A 157 -26.25 3.58 2.96
CA ALA A 157 -27.15 3.34 1.81
C ALA A 157 -28.59 3.02 2.26
N TYR A 158 -28.75 2.27 3.35
CA TYR A 158 -30.05 2.00 3.95
C TYR A 158 -30.73 3.27 4.48
N ARG A 159 -30.00 4.11 5.24
CA ARG A 159 -30.52 5.38 5.77
C ARG A 159 -30.93 6.32 4.64
N LYS A 160 -30.12 6.43 3.57
CA LYS A 160 -30.43 7.28 2.40
C LYS A 160 -31.70 6.83 1.67
N ARG A 161 -31.89 5.51 1.51
CA ARG A 161 -33.13 4.98 0.89
C ARG A 161 -34.36 5.26 1.74
N ARG A 162 -34.23 5.14 3.06
CA ARG A 162 -35.33 5.37 3.99
C ARG A 162 -35.73 6.85 4.12
N SER A 163 -34.78 7.78 3.97
CA SER A 163 -35.07 9.23 3.93
C SER A 163 -35.65 9.70 2.60
N ALA A 164 -35.36 9.01 1.50
CA ALA A 164 -35.93 9.31 0.17
C ALA A 164 -37.34 8.72 -0.04
N ALA A 165 -37.78 7.83 0.84
CA ALA A 165 -39.09 7.19 0.82
C ALA A 165 -40.10 7.84 1.81
N ARG A 166 -39.72 8.95 2.44
CA ARG A 166 -40.55 9.81 3.27
C ARG A 166 -40.82 11.17 2.59
#